data_252895d7e135968b656d1e3cff39620a
#
_entry.id   252895d7e135968b656d1e3cff39620a
#
_cell.length_a   1.000
_cell.length_b   1.000
_cell.length_c   1.000
_cell.angle_alpha   90.00
_cell.angle_beta   90.00
_cell.angle_gamma   90.00
#
_symmetry.space_group_name_H-M   'P 1'
#
loop_
_entity.id
_entity.type
_entity.pdbx_description
1 polymer ?
#
loop_
_entity_poly.entity_id
_entity_poly.type
_entity_poly.pdbx_seq_one_letter_code
_entity_poly.pdbx_strand_id
1 'polypeptide(L)'
;MLLIKNANLDGTGKIVDILIGDDGKYQEIAEHIEGPAGVETIDATGKMACPTFVNTHMHFDKAYTSYEQGRQSFGKKNWISSTEETLEDSIFVMHERIRKYTPEDVAARATRAIRECVMYGTTKLRSNIDISTLDPELYAVKGLLIAKEATKDICDLQLVAFPQEGLICDPGAEKLMERAMDMGCDVVGGMPAAEMLDEHSREHVDICFKMAEKYGALMDMHIDQSKDMFDRSLEYTAWLTMQRGWQGRVTGGHCTSIAYQNQAHAIKVMKMLKKADVNVCANTQTLAIMGIDQEPRTRGVTRIREMVDMGINVVTAQDTICDGFHLYGTGDPLDYGLVGCYCAQYNTPETARIMWEMITSRSARVFDPDAKYGIAVGNDADLNIIEAPNVHDAIRIRASRPYVIRHGKVIASFKREATLL
;
A
#
# COMPACT_ATOMS: atom_id res chain seq x y z
N MET A 1 -7.47 -23.43 19.93
CA MET A 1 -8.52 -23.43 18.89
C MET A 1 -9.46 -22.26 19.11
N LEU A 2 -10.05 -21.72 18.03
CA LEU A 2 -11.02 -20.62 18.06
C LEU A 2 -12.19 -20.95 17.12
N LEU A 3 -13.43 -20.76 17.59
CA LEU A 3 -14.65 -20.97 16.80
C LEU A 3 -15.34 -19.61 16.55
N ILE A 4 -15.54 -19.25 15.30
CA ILE A 4 -16.32 -18.07 14.92
C ILE A 4 -17.68 -18.57 14.45
N LYS A 5 -18.75 -18.08 15.06
CA LYS A 5 -20.13 -18.48 14.78
C LYS A 5 -20.87 -17.43 13.98
N ASN A 6 -21.75 -17.88 13.09
CA ASN A 6 -22.73 -17.04 12.38
C ASN A 6 -22.12 -15.90 11.55
N ALA A 7 -20.92 -16.07 11.00
CA ALA A 7 -20.25 -15.04 10.24
C ALA A 7 -20.78 -14.94 8.80
N ASN A 8 -21.08 -13.73 8.32
CA ASN A 8 -21.32 -13.49 6.90
C ASN A 8 -20.00 -13.52 6.15
N LEU A 9 -19.75 -14.61 5.41
CA LEU A 9 -18.47 -14.84 4.73
C LEU A 9 -18.24 -13.77 3.64
N ASP A 10 -17.24 -12.93 3.87
CA ASP A 10 -16.80 -11.85 2.97
C ASP A 10 -17.95 -10.93 2.49
N GLY A 11 -19.01 -10.79 3.30
CA GLY A 11 -20.17 -9.95 2.98
C GLY A 11 -21.01 -10.44 1.81
N THR A 12 -20.94 -11.72 1.47
CA THR A 12 -21.66 -12.34 0.34
C THR A 12 -23.10 -12.75 0.67
N GLY A 13 -23.49 -12.68 1.94
CA GLY A 13 -24.76 -13.21 2.46
C GLY A 13 -24.70 -14.68 2.85
N LYS A 14 -23.59 -15.39 2.61
CA LYS A 14 -23.41 -16.78 3.03
C LYS A 14 -22.99 -16.78 4.50
N ILE A 15 -23.87 -17.29 5.37
CA ILE A 15 -23.61 -17.42 6.81
C ILE A 15 -22.90 -18.74 7.08
N VAL A 16 -21.78 -18.67 7.79
CA VAL A 16 -20.95 -19.83 8.12
C VAL A 16 -20.39 -19.75 9.53
N ASP A 17 -20.06 -20.91 10.08
CA ASP A 17 -19.16 -21.06 11.20
C ASP A 17 -17.75 -21.36 10.68
N ILE A 18 -16.72 -20.89 11.40
CA ILE A 18 -15.32 -21.05 11.03
C ILE A 18 -14.56 -21.61 12.23
N LEU A 19 -13.99 -22.80 12.10
CA LEU A 19 -13.13 -23.38 13.11
C LEU A 19 -11.67 -23.17 12.75
N ILE A 20 -10.91 -22.63 13.68
CA ILE A 20 -9.47 -22.38 13.56
C ILE A 20 -8.73 -23.28 14.54
N GLY A 21 -7.72 -23.99 14.05
CA GLY A 21 -6.91 -24.91 14.81
C GLY A 21 -5.86 -24.23 15.70
N ASP A 22 -5.26 -25.04 16.57
CA ASP A 22 -4.13 -24.60 17.41
C ASP A 22 -2.86 -24.28 16.58
N ASP A 23 -2.80 -24.80 15.35
CA ASP A 23 -1.77 -24.49 14.36
C ASP A 23 -1.97 -23.13 13.66
N GLY A 24 -3.02 -22.39 14.04
CA GLY A 24 -3.34 -21.08 13.46
C GLY A 24 -3.93 -21.13 12.05
N LYS A 25 -4.43 -22.27 11.59
CA LYS A 25 -5.02 -22.45 10.26
C LYS A 25 -6.52 -22.68 10.31
N TYR A 26 -7.21 -22.34 9.20
CA TYR A 26 -8.62 -22.70 9.04
C TYR A 26 -8.73 -24.24 8.92
N GLN A 27 -9.44 -24.87 9.85
CA GLN A 27 -9.67 -26.32 9.86
C GLN A 27 -10.98 -26.71 9.20
N GLU A 28 -12.04 -25.94 9.46
CA GLU A 28 -13.38 -26.23 8.94
C GLU A 28 -14.15 -24.92 8.69
N ILE A 29 -14.93 -24.89 7.61
CA ILE A 29 -15.84 -23.78 7.28
C ILE A 29 -17.14 -24.43 6.79
N ALA A 30 -18.20 -24.28 7.58
CA ALA A 30 -19.49 -24.93 7.31
C ALA A 30 -20.65 -24.03 7.76
N GLU A 31 -21.89 -24.35 7.37
CA GLU A 31 -23.09 -23.65 7.85
C GLU A 31 -23.27 -23.77 9.36
N HIS A 32 -22.86 -24.91 9.93
CA HIS A 32 -22.87 -25.16 11.37
C HIS A 32 -21.71 -26.05 11.76
N ILE A 33 -21.00 -25.68 12.83
CA ILE A 33 -19.90 -26.46 13.41
C ILE A 33 -20.17 -26.64 14.90
N GLU A 34 -20.23 -27.91 15.37
CA GLU A 34 -20.16 -28.22 16.79
C GLU A 34 -18.69 -28.17 17.22
N GLY A 35 -18.30 -27.06 17.85
CA GLY A 35 -16.92 -26.90 18.32
C GLY A 35 -16.54 -27.89 19.42
N PRO A 36 -15.24 -28.19 19.60
CA PRO A 36 -14.74 -28.97 20.73
C PRO A 36 -15.18 -28.38 22.08
N ALA A 37 -15.32 -29.23 23.09
CA ALA A 37 -15.70 -28.79 24.43
C ALA A 37 -14.69 -27.73 24.96
N GLY A 38 -15.19 -26.57 25.38
CA GLY A 38 -14.37 -25.50 25.95
C GLY A 38 -13.61 -24.65 24.91
N VAL A 39 -13.92 -24.76 23.61
CA VAL A 39 -13.33 -23.88 22.57
C VAL A 39 -13.76 -22.44 22.80
N GLU A 40 -12.80 -21.52 22.70
CA GLU A 40 -13.09 -20.07 22.68
C GLU A 40 -14.00 -19.74 21.51
N THR A 41 -15.09 -19.01 21.75
CA THR A 41 -16.08 -18.72 20.70
C THR A 41 -16.33 -17.25 20.56
N ILE A 42 -16.32 -16.76 19.28
CA ILE A 42 -16.71 -15.41 18.89
C ILE A 42 -18.05 -15.50 18.15
N ASP A 43 -19.07 -14.81 18.63
CA ASP A 43 -20.32 -14.63 17.89
C ASP A 43 -20.22 -13.46 16.91
N ALA A 44 -20.27 -13.77 15.63
CA ALA A 44 -20.23 -12.84 14.52
C ALA A 44 -21.61 -12.59 13.90
N THR A 45 -22.70 -12.87 14.61
CA THR A 45 -24.07 -12.60 14.14
C THR A 45 -24.21 -11.15 13.68
N GLY A 46 -24.66 -10.95 12.43
CA GLY A 46 -24.83 -9.64 11.82
C GLY A 46 -23.52 -8.96 11.36
N LYS A 47 -22.38 -9.65 11.46
CA LYS A 47 -21.05 -9.14 11.08
C LYS A 47 -20.45 -9.95 9.93
N MET A 48 -19.53 -9.33 9.21
CA MET A 48 -18.74 -10.02 8.18
C MET A 48 -17.48 -10.63 8.79
N ALA A 49 -17.11 -11.84 8.34
CA ALA A 49 -15.75 -12.35 8.43
C ALA A 49 -15.08 -12.22 7.05
N CYS A 50 -13.98 -11.50 6.97
CA CYS A 50 -13.22 -11.31 5.74
C CYS A 50 -11.73 -11.49 6.01
N PRO A 51 -10.89 -11.78 4.99
CA PRO A 51 -9.44 -11.79 5.18
C PRO A 51 -8.94 -10.45 5.72
N THR A 52 -7.81 -10.44 6.43
CA THR A 52 -7.16 -9.19 6.84
C THR A 52 -6.77 -8.37 5.62
N PHE A 53 -6.77 -7.05 5.77
CA PHE A 53 -6.39 -6.15 4.69
C PHE A 53 -4.90 -6.25 4.37
N VAL A 54 -4.56 -5.82 3.15
CA VAL A 54 -3.19 -5.77 2.65
C VAL A 54 -2.91 -4.36 2.14
N ASN A 55 -1.88 -3.71 2.65
CA ASN A 55 -1.45 -2.39 2.23
C ASN A 55 -0.06 -2.49 1.57
N THR A 56 -0.02 -2.36 0.26
CA THR A 56 1.15 -2.64 -0.56
C THR A 56 2.06 -1.44 -0.80
N HIS A 57 1.72 -0.27 -0.25
CA HIS A 57 2.52 0.93 -0.49
C HIS A 57 2.41 1.92 0.66
N MET A 58 3.48 2.03 1.44
CA MET A 58 3.62 2.92 2.59
C MET A 58 5.01 3.55 2.61
N HIS A 59 5.17 4.63 3.39
CA HIS A 59 6.43 5.25 3.75
C HIS A 59 6.55 5.38 5.27
N PHE A 60 6.80 4.27 5.98
CA PHE A 60 6.88 4.28 7.44
C PHE A 60 8.12 5.00 7.98
N ASP A 61 9.18 5.13 7.19
CA ASP A 61 10.36 5.93 7.52
C ASP A 61 10.02 7.41 7.73
N LYS A 62 9.02 7.93 7.01
CA LYS A 62 8.55 9.31 7.05
C LYS A 62 7.35 9.55 7.96
N ALA A 63 6.69 8.47 8.44
CA ALA A 63 5.47 8.58 9.25
C ALA A 63 5.64 9.49 10.46
N TYR A 64 4.65 10.36 10.72
CA TYR A 64 4.58 11.33 11.82
C TYR A 64 5.65 12.43 11.82
N THR A 65 6.41 12.61 10.77
CA THR A 65 7.39 13.69 10.69
C THR A 65 6.77 15.08 10.66
N SER A 66 5.50 15.22 10.29
CA SER A 66 4.79 16.51 10.36
C SER A 66 4.41 16.95 11.77
N TYR A 67 4.27 16.03 12.73
CA TYR A 67 3.93 16.38 14.12
C TYR A 67 5.09 16.98 14.88
N GLU A 68 6.30 16.51 14.68
CA GLU A 68 7.46 16.84 15.52
C GLU A 68 7.98 18.26 15.32
N GLN A 69 7.57 18.93 14.27
CA GLN A 69 8.14 20.23 13.92
C GLN A 69 7.19 21.41 14.04
N GLY A 70 5.99 21.18 14.52
CA GLY A 70 5.00 22.23 14.59
C GLY A 70 4.78 22.92 13.22
N ARG A 71 3.85 23.85 13.16
CA ARG A 71 3.52 24.64 11.96
C ARG A 71 4.69 25.48 11.39
N GLN A 72 5.84 25.50 12.05
CA GLN A 72 7.02 26.26 11.60
C GLN A 72 7.82 25.57 10.50
N SER A 73 7.56 24.28 10.24
CA SER A 73 8.34 23.52 9.26
C SER A 73 7.85 23.67 7.83
N PHE A 74 6.62 24.04 7.62
CA PHE A 74 6.20 24.50 6.30
C PHE A 74 6.71 25.91 6.10
N GLY A 75 7.98 26.00 5.92
CA GLY A 75 8.82 27.09 5.56
C GLY A 75 8.26 28.51 5.63
N LYS A 76 9.13 29.46 5.58
CA LYS A 76 8.86 30.89 5.46
C LYS A 76 8.12 31.29 4.17
N LYS A 77 7.65 30.34 3.36
CA LYS A 77 6.77 30.57 2.23
C LYS A 77 5.37 30.85 2.76
N ASN A 78 4.86 32.03 2.44
CA ASN A 78 3.49 32.42 2.79
C ASN A 78 2.52 31.44 2.11
N TRP A 79 1.86 30.61 2.87
CA TRP A 79 0.79 29.71 2.44
C TRP A 79 -0.25 30.34 1.51
N ILE A 80 -0.46 31.65 1.67
CA ILE A 80 -1.46 32.41 0.92
C ILE A 80 -0.96 32.78 -0.49
N SER A 81 0.35 32.77 -0.72
CA SER A 81 0.95 33.15 -2.00
C SER A 81 1.58 32.01 -2.78
N SER A 82 1.81 30.84 -2.15
CA SER A 82 2.30 29.69 -2.86
C SER A 82 1.12 28.84 -3.35
N THR A 83 0.82 28.94 -4.61
CA THR A 83 -0.03 27.99 -5.33
C THR A 83 0.65 26.63 -5.51
N GLU A 84 1.73 26.37 -4.78
CA GLU A 84 2.72 25.34 -5.07
C GLU A 84 2.94 24.44 -3.87
N GLU A 85 1.92 23.67 -3.51
CA GLU A 85 2.10 22.42 -2.76
C GLU A 85 2.43 21.32 -3.78
N THR A 86 3.62 21.36 -4.33
CA THR A 86 4.07 20.41 -5.33
C THR A 86 4.71 19.19 -4.69
N LEU A 87 4.90 18.13 -5.47
CA LEU A 87 5.66 16.96 -5.06
C LEU A 87 7.09 17.36 -4.67
N GLU A 88 7.71 18.24 -5.44
CA GLU A 88 9.07 18.74 -5.22
C GLU A 88 9.20 19.52 -3.91
N ASP A 89 8.22 20.35 -3.56
CA ASP A 89 8.22 21.06 -2.27
C ASP A 89 8.17 20.07 -1.10
N SER A 90 7.37 19.01 -1.21
CA SER A 90 7.28 17.95 -0.19
C SER A 90 8.58 17.16 -0.08
N ILE A 91 9.23 16.82 -1.18
CA ILE A 91 10.55 16.17 -1.21
C ILE A 91 11.58 17.07 -0.52
N PHE A 92 11.64 18.36 -0.88
CA PHE A 92 12.59 19.31 -0.27
C PHE A 92 12.42 19.43 1.26
N VAL A 93 11.19 19.46 1.75
CA VAL A 93 10.91 19.44 3.20
C VAL A 93 11.45 18.16 3.83
N MET A 94 11.29 17.02 3.17
CA MET A 94 11.77 15.74 3.70
C MET A 94 13.30 15.64 3.74
N HIS A 95 14.06 16.31 2.86
CA HIS A 95 15.54 16.35 2.93
C HIS A 95 16.05 16.83 4.28
N GLU A 96 15.43 17.89 4.83
CA GLU A 96 15.81 18.40 6.16
C GLU A 96 15.48 17.44 7.30
N ARG A 97 14.56 16.49 7.06
CA ARG A 97 14.18 15.46 8.04
C ARG A 97 15.14 14.29 8.00
N ILE A 98 15.39 13.78 6.80
CA ILE A 98 16.23 12.61 6.55
C ILE A 98 17.62 12.81 7.16
N ARG A 99 18.19 14.01 7.02
CA ARG A 99 19.48 14.37 7.64
C ARG A 99 19.53 14.28 9.17
N LYS A 100 18.37 14.19 9.82
CA LYS A 100 18.23 14.13 11.29
C LYS A 100 17.79 12.77 11.79
N TYR A 101 17.58 11.80 10.90
CA TYR A 101 17.15 10.47 11.29
C TYR A 101 18.18 9.79 12.19
N THR A 102 17.67 9.07 13.18
CA THR A 102 18.40 8.01 13.89
C THR A 102 17.60 6.72 13.77
N PRO A 103 18.25 5.55 13.87
CA PRO A 103 17.52 4.28 13.81
C PRO A 103 16.41 4.18 14.86
N GLU A 104 16.64 4.71 16.06
CA GLU A 104 15.70 4.66 17.19
C GLU A 104 14.46 5.53 16.93
N ASP A 105 14.65 6.74 16.39
CA ASP A 105 13.56 7.64 16.03
C ASP A 105 12.69 7.03 14.93
N VAL A 106 13.31 6.59 13.84
CA VAL A 106 12.58 5.92 12.73
C VAL A 106 11.86 4.68 13.24
N ALA A 107 12.51 3.84 14.05
CA ALA A 107 11.90 2.64 14.63
C ALA A 107 10.67 2.95 15.48
N ALA A 108 10.74 3.98 16.32
CA ALA A 108 9.63 4.39 17.19
C ALA A 108 8.44 4.86 16.38
N ARG A 109 8.63 5.75 15.40
CA ARG A 109 7.56 6.28 14.52
C ARG A 109 6.96 5.19 13.64
N ALA A 110 7.80 4.37 13.00
CA ALA A 110 7.38 3.27 12.15
C ALA A 110 6.59 2.21 12.95
N THR A 111 7.07 1.80 14.13
CA THR A 111 6.37 0.83 14.98
C THR A 111 4.99 1.34 15.38
N ARG A 112 4.86 2.63 15.70
CA ARG A 112 3.57 3.25 15.99
C ARG A 112 2.63 3.16 14.78
N ALA A 113 3.09 3.58 13.60
CA ALA A 113 2.29 3.56 12.38
C ALA A 113 1.85 2.15 11.98
N ILE A 114 2.75 1.17 12.06
CA ILE A 114 2.46 -0.24 11.80
C ILE A 114 1.37 -0.75 12.75
N ARG A 115 1.49 -0.48 14.05
CA ARG A 115 0.47 -0.89 15.03
C ARG A 115 -0.89 -0.25 14.75
N GLU A 116 -0.94 1.01 14.33
CA GLU A 116 -2.19 1.66 13.92
C GLU A 116 -2.81 0.96 12.70
N CYS A 117 -2.02 0.64 11.67
CA CYS A 117 -2.51 -0.14 10.53
C CYS A 117 -3.07 -1.52 10.97
N VAL A 118 -2.40 -2.20 11.90
CA VAL A 118 -2.88 -3.49 12.44
C VAL A 118 -4.18 -3.33 13.21
N MET A 119 -4.33 -2.28 14.02
CA MET A 119 -5.60 -1.98 14.69
C MET A 119 -6.75 -1.80 13.69
N TYR A 120 -6.46 -1.28 12.51
CA TYR A 120 -7.42 -1.15 11.41
C TYR A 120 -7.58 -2.43 10.56
N GLY A 121 -7.00 -3.54 10.98
CA GLY A 121 -7.21 -4.85 10.36
C GLY A 121 -6.24 -5.21 9.24
N THR A 122 -5.11 -4.51 9.11
CA THR A 122 -4.09 -4.80 8.10
C THR A 122 -2.97 -5.63 8.72
N THR A 123 -2.69 -6.83 8.17
CA THR A 123 -1.61 -7.69 8.65
C THR A 123 -0.49 -7.92 7.64
N LYS A 124 -0.64 -7.40 6.43
CA LYS A 124 0.40 -7.45 5.39
C LYS A 124 0.68 -6.02 4.92
N LEU A 125 1.91 -5.58 5.12
CA LEU A 125 2.34 -4.19 4.91
C LEU A 125 3.62 -4.17 4.07
N ARG A 126 3.71 -3.22 3.12
CA ARG A 126 4.93 -2.94 2.37
C ARG A 126 5.29 -1.48 2.55
N SER A 127 6.55 -1.20 2.90
CA SER A 127 7.05 0.16 3.10
C SER A 127 8.20 0.47 2.17
N ASN A 128 8.06 1.53 1.39
CA ASN A 128 9.16 2.16 0.68
C ASN A 128 10.02 2.90 1.71
N ILE A 129 11.33 2.71 1.63
CA ILE A 129 12.32 3.35 2.50
C ILE A 129 13.19 4.23 1.62
N ASP A 130 13.28 5.49 1.95
CA ASP A 130 14.10 6.44 1.20
C ASP A 130 15.58 6.06 1.26
N ILE A 131 16.16 5.81 0.09
CA ILE A 131 17.58 5.49 -0.09
C ILE A 131 18.19 6.61 -0.90
N SER A 132 19.01 7.43 -0.25
CA SER A 132 19.71 8.53 -0.92
C SER A 132 21.03 8.83 -0.24
N THR A 133 21.88 9.60 -0.91
CA THR A 133 23.15 10.06 -0.33
C THR A 133 22.95 11.06 0.82
N LEU A 134 21.71 11.48 1.10
CA LEU A 134 21.33 12.25 2.29
C LEU A 134 21.40 11.41 3.59
N ASP A 135 21.22 10.08 3.48
CA ASP A 135 21.37 9.10 4.58
C ASP A 135 22.38 8.01 4.21
N PRO A 136 23.69 8.31 4.11
CA PRO A 136 24.71 7.35 3.69
C PRO A 136 24.89 6.21 4.69
N GLU A 137 24.43 6.39 5.93
CA GLU A 137 24.48 5.37 6.97
C GLU A 137 23.26 4.43 6.96
N LEU A 138 22.25 4.70 6.12
CA LEU A 138 21.01 3.94 6.03
C LEU A 138 20.27 3.85 7.38
N TYR A 139 20.17 4.96 8.10
CA TYR A 139 19.45 5.00 9.37
C TYR A 139 17.98 4.69 9.23
N ALA A 140 17.37 5.11 8.11
CA ALA A 140 15.99 4.76 7.77
C ALA A 140 15.82 3.23 7.66
N VAL A 141 16.72 2.54 6.94
CA VAL A 141 16.71 1.06 6.81
C VAL A 141 16.91 0.39 8.16
N LYS A 142 17.92 0.82 8.93
CA LYS A 142 18.18 0.28 10.27
C LYS A 142 16.96 0.41 11.18
N GLY A 143 16.29 1.56 11.17
CA GLY A 143 15.09 1.81 11.95
C GLY A 143 13.90 0.93 11.52
N LEU A 144 13.69 0.76 10.23
CA LEU A 144 12.62 -0.11 9.72
C LEU A 144 12.89 -1.60 10.00
N LEU A 145 14.14 -2.05 9.99
CA LEU A 145 14.49 -3.42 10.39
C LEU A 145 14.19 -3.65 11.89
N ILE A 146 14.46 -2.67 12.75
CA ILE A 146 14.08 -2.74 14.18
C ILE A 146 12.53 -2.80 14.30
N ALA A 147 11.79 -1.96 13.56
CA ALA A 147 10.35 -1.96 13.58
C ALA A 147 9.76 -3.28 13.05
N LYS A 148 10.35 -3.85 11.99
CA LYS A 148 9.97 -5.15 11.41
C LYS A 148 10.07 -6.26 12.44
N GLU A 149 11.19 -6.33 13.17
CA GLU A 149 11.38 -7.30 14.24
C GLU A 149 10.41 -7.08 15.41
N ALA A 150 10.17 -5.83 15.80
CA ALA A 150 9.24 -5.47 16.89
C ALA A 150 7.76 -5.74 16.59
N THR A 151 7.40 -5.96 15.33
CA THR A 151 6.00 -6.15 14.88
C THR A 151 5.75 -7.49 14.18
N LYS A 152 6.74 -8.37 14.09
CA LYS A 152 6.68 -9.66 13.38
C LYS A 152 5.55 -10.58 13.83
N ASP A 153 5.14 -10.48 15.09
CA ASP A 153 4.06 -11.32 15.64
C ASP A 153 2.67 -10.81 15.23
N ILE A 154 2.55 -9.56 14.77
CA ILE A 154 1.27 -8.93 14.45
C ILE A 154 1.08 -8.63 12.97
N CYS A 155 2.15 -8.56 12.17
CA CYS A 155 2.06 -8.37 10.72
C CYS A 155 3.28 -8.90 9.97
N ASP A 156 3.11 -9.11 8.66
CA ASP A 156 4.21 -9.30 7.71
C ASP A 156 4.57 -7.93 7.13
N LEU A 157 5.82 -7.52 7.28
CA LEU A 157 6.33 -6.27 6.74
C LEU A 157 7.38 -6.54 5.67
N GLN A 158 7.11 -6.10 4.43
CA GLN A 158 8.09 -6.03 3.35
C GLN A 158 8.71 -4.64 3.28
N LEU A 159 10.01 -4.58 3.08
CA LEU A 159 10.81 -3.36 2.98
C LEU A 159 11.28 -3.16 1.54
N VAL A 160 11.00 -2.01 0.96
CA VAL A 160 11.40 -1.64 -0.41
C VAL A 160 12.59 -0.70 -0.33
N ALA A 161 13.71 -1.04 -0.95
CA ALA A 161 14.82 -0.10 -1.15
C ALA A 161 14.43 0.89 -2.25
N PHE A 162 14.13 2.15 -1.90
CA PHE A 162 13.48 3.13 -2.77
C PHE A 162 14.35 4.38 -2.97
N PRO A 163 14.89 4.62 -4.18
CA PRO A 163 15.76 5.77 -4.47
C PRO A 163 14.92 7.01 -4.82
N GLN A 164 14.45 7.74 -3.80
CA GLN A 164 13.58 8.92 -3.95
C GLN A 164 14.20 10.00 -4.85
N GLU A 165 15.50 10.19 -4.77
CA GLU A 165 16.23 11.24 -5.51
C GLU A 165 16.73 10.79 -6.89
N GLY A 166 16.34 9.57 -7.31
CA GLY A 166 16.86 8.94 -8.53
C GLY A 166 18.13 8.13 -8.31
N LEU A 167 18.62 7.52 -9.36
CA LEU A 167 19.87 6.74 -9.36
C LEU A 167 20.99 7.46 -10.13
N ILE A 168 20.63 8.17 -11.19
CA ILE A 168 21.58 8.94 -12.00
C ILE A 168 21.73 10.34 -11.41
N CYS A 169 20.62 10.95 -10.96
CA CYS A 169 20.63 12.27 -10.30
C CYS A 169 21.23 12.24 -8.89
N ASP A 170 21.25 11.09 -8.21
CA ASP A 170 21.93 10.89 -6.92
C ASP A 170 23.09 9.87 -7.04
N PRO A 171 24.26 10.29 -7.54
CA PRO A 171 25.40 9.41 -7.75
C PRO A 171 25.87 8.74 -6.46
N GLY A 172 25.65 7.44 -6.37
CA GLY A 172 25.96 6.61 -5.17
C GLY A 172 24.74 5.91 -4.60
N ALA A 173 23.52 6.34 -4.93
CA ALA A 173 22.27 5.73 -4.47
C ALA A 173 22.17 4.25 -4.88
N GLU A 174 22.63 3.85 -6.08
CA GLU A 174 22.68 2.45 -6.52
C GLU A 174 23.42 1.57 -5.53
N LYS A 175 24.61 2.00 -5.07
CA LYS A 175 25.40 1.25 -4.07
C LYS A 175 24.74 1.21 -2.71
N LEU A 176 24.03 2.28 -2.34
CA LEU A 176 23.25 2.31 -1.10
C LEU A 176 22.05 1.37 -1.18
N MET A 177 21.37 1.29 -2.33
CA MET A 177 20.32 0.31 -2.57
C MET A 177 20.83 -1.13 -2.44
N GLU A 178 21.99 -1.47 -3.06
CA GLU A 178 22.59 -2.79 -2.90
C GLU A 178 22.87 -3.10 -1.42
N ARG A 179 23.43 -2.13 -0.67
CA ARG A 179 23.63 -2.29 0.79
C ARG A 179 22.31 -2.48 1.53
N ALA A 180 21.25 -1.76 1.18
CA ALA A 180 19.94 -1.91 1.80
C ALA A 180 19.36 -3.31 1.52
N MET A 181 19.50 -3.83 0.31
CA MET A 181 19.10 -5.20 -0.03
C MET A 181 19.93 -6.23 0.75
N ASP A 182 21.25 -6.06 0.86
CA ASP A 182 22.12 -6.92 1.66
C ASP A 182 21.78 -6.88 3.16
N MET A 183 21.24 -5.77 3.67
CA MET A 183 20.78 -5.63 5.04
C MET A 183 19.44 -6.29 5.32
N GLY A 184 18.65 -6.64 4.30
CA GLY A 184 17.37 -7.34 4.45
C GLY A 184 16.14 -6.58 3.93
N CYS A 185 16.30 -5.62 3.02
CA CYS A 185 15.18 -5.16 2.21
C CYS A 185 14.69 -6.28 1.29
N ASP A 186 13.39 -6.37 1.10
CA ASP A 186 12.71 -7.49 0.44
C ASP A 186 12.40 -7.21 -1.05
N VAL A 187 12.27 -5.94 -1.42
CA VAL A 187 11.73 -5.49 -2.71
C VAL A 187 12.60 -4.36 -3.28
N VAL A 188 12.80 -4.35 -4.58
CA VAL A 188 13.53 -3.28 -5.28
C VAL A 188 12.56 -2.17 -5.69
N GLY A 189 12.83 -0.96 -5.24
CA GLY A 189 12.12 0.25 -5.61
C GLY A 189 12.70 0.95 -6.84
N GLY A 190 12.13 2.09 -7.19
CA GLY A 190 12.61 2.97 -8.25
C GLY A 190 11.80 4.26 -8.30
N MET A 191 12.42 5.34 -8.77
CA MET A 191 11.79 6.65 -9.03
C MET A 191 12.31 7.24 -10.36
N PRO A 192 11.98 6.63 -11.51
CA PRO A 192 12.47 7.12 -12.81
C PRO A 192 12.09 8.56 -13.12
N ALA A 193 10.95 9.04 -12.58
CA ALA A 193 10.51 10.43 -12.75
C ALA A 193 11.41 11.47 -12.04
N ALA A 194 12.31 11.03 -11.14
CA ALA A 194 13.32 11.92 -10.54
C ALA A 194 14.49 12.21 -11.46
N GLU A 195 14.64 11.45 -12.55
CA GLU A 195 15.73 11.66 -13.51
C GLU A 195 15.46 12.83 -14.46
N MET A 196 16.52 13.49 -14.91
CA MET A 196 16.41 14.72 -15.73
C MET A 196 16.10 14.45 -17.21
N LEU A 197 16.42 13.27 -17.73
CA LEU A 197 16.29 12.92 -19.15
C LEU A 197 15.60 11.57 -19.29
N ASP A 198 14.85 11.38 -20.37
CA ASP A 198 14.21 10.11 -20.71
C ASP A 198 15.19 8.93 -20.77
N GLU A 199 16.39 9.18 -21.28
CA GLU A 199 17.46 8.17 -21.33
C GLU A 199 17.87 7.72 -19.93
N HIS A 200 18.01 8.67 -19.00
CA HIS A 200 18.33 8.41 -17.59
C HIS A 200 17.19 7.65 -16.89
N SER A 201 15.93 8.02 -17.17
CA SER A 201 14.76 7.31 -16.65
C SER A 201 14.73 5.85 -17.08
N ARG A 202 15.12 5.55 -18.34
CA ARG A 202 15.24 4.18 -18.84
C ARG A 202 16.41 3.45 -18.20
N GLU A 203 17.58 4.09 -18.07
CA GLU A 203 18.75 3.53 -17.39
C GLU A 203 18.43 3.19 -15.93
N HIS A 204 17.72 4.08 -15.24
CA HIS A 204 17.19 3.83 -13.89
C HIS A 204 16.37 2.52 -13.83
N VAL A 205 15.40 2.37 -14.74
CA VAL A 205 14.58 1.14 -14.82
C VAL A 205 15.45 -0.09 -15.11
N ASP A 206 16.44 0.01 -16.00
CA ASP A 206 17.36 -1.10 -16.27
C ASP A 206 18.20 -1.51 -15.05
N ILE A 207 18.66 -0.55 -14.26
CA ILE A 207 19.37 -0.79 -12.99
C ILE A 207 18.46 -1.51 -11.99
N CYS A 208 17.21 -1.05 -11.82
CA CYS A 208 16.25 -1.70 -10.94
C CYS A 208 15.98 -3.15 -11.35
N PHE A 209 15.80 -3.44 -12.64
CA PHE A 209 15.63 -4.82 -13.12
C PHE A 209 16.85 -5.69 -12.86
N LYS A 210 18.07 -5.20 -13.13
CA LYS A 210 19.31 -5.94 -12.84
C LYS A 210 19.42 -6.26 -11.35
N MET A 211 19.06 -5.30 -10.49
CA MET A 211 19.08 -5.50 -9.05
C MET A 211 18.01 -6.53 -8.62
N ALA A 212 16.79 -6.43 -9.13
CA ALA A 212 15.72 -7.38 -8.84
C ALA A 212 16.10 -8.82 -9.29
N GLU A 213 16.73 -8.97 -10.45
CA GLU A 213 17.25 -10.26 -10.93
C GLU A 213 18.36 -10.79 -10.01
N LYS A 214 19.30 -9.94 -9.59
CA LYS A 214 20.40 -10.30 -8.67
C LYS A 214 19.89 -10.87 -7.35
N TYR A 215 18.86 -10.28 -6.79
CA TYR A 215 18.30 -10.67 -5.48
C TYR A 215 17.10 -11.61 -5.58
N GLY A 216 16.59 -11.89 -6.79
CA GLY A 216 15.34 -12.64 -6.97
C GLY A 216 14.11 -11.92 -6.43
N ALA A 217 14.17 -10.61 -6.24
CA ALA A 217 13.19 -9.79 -5.55
C ALA A 217 12.02 -9.36 -6.44
N LEU A 218 10.89 -8.99 -5.84
CA LEU A 218 9.83 -8.23 -6.49
C LEU A 218 10.30 -6.81 -6.79
N MET A 219 9.57 -6.10 -7.65
CA MET A 219 9.80 -4.69 -7.95
C MET A 219 8.56 -3.86 -7.61
N ASP A 220 8.77 -2.71 -6.96
CA ASP A 220 7.71 -1.75 -6.64
C ASP A 220 8.26 -0.33 -6.84
N MET A 221 7.96 0.27 -8.00
CA MET A 221 8.55 1.54 -8.41
C MET A 221 7.50 2.65 -8.44
N HIS A 222 7.85 3.84 -7.94
CA HIS A 222 7.12 5.07 -8.20
C HIS A 222 7.34 5.44 -9.66
N ILE A 223 6.36 5.16 -10.52
CA ILE A 223 6.54 5.25 -11.97
C ILE A 223 5.60 6.30 -12.55
N ASP A 224 6.15 7.14 -13.44
CA ASP A 224 5.41 8.20 -14.10
C ASP A 224 4.59 9.02 -13.09
N GLN A 225 5.19 9.28 -11.90
CA GLN A 225 4.60 10.09 -10.83
C GLN A 225 4.80 11.57 -11.14
N SER A 226 4.41 11.98 -12.32
CA SER A 226 4.48 13.35 -12.79
C SER A 226 3.18 13.73 -13.50
N LYS A 227 3.06 15.01 -13.85
CA LYS A 227 1.96 15.54 -14.68
C LYS A 227 2.39 15.69 -16.13
N ASP A 228 3.60 15.29 -16.45
CA ASP A 228 4.09 15.33 -17.82
C ASP A 228 3.45 14.20 -18.64
N MET A 229 2.65 14.59 -19.62
CA MET A 229 2.02 13.64 -20.54
C MET A 229 3.02 12.91 -21.45
N PHE A 230 4.29 13.30 -21.44
CA PHE A 230 5.36 12.70 -22.23
C PHE A 230 6.18 11.68 -21.46
N ASP A 231 6.00 11.52 -20.14
CA ASP A 231 6.62 10.45 -19.37
C ASP A 231 6.30 9.07 -19.94
N ARG A 232 7.33 8.22 -20.06
CA ARG A 232 7.30 6.93 -20.75
C ARG A 232 7.90 5.77 -19.95
N SER A 233 8.21 5.98 -18.69
CA SER A 233 8.86 4.96 -17.88
C SER A 233 7.94 3.76 -17.64
N LEU A 234 6.62 3.98 -17.51
CA LEU A 234 5.63 2.91 -17.38
C LEU A 234 5.54 2.04 -18.64
N GLU A 235 5.56 2.67 -19.82
CA GLU A 235 5.58 1.97 -21.12
C GLU A 235 6.85 1.13 -21.26
N TYR A 236 8.01 1.71 -20.91
CA TYR A 236 9.30 1.03 -20.96
C TYR A 236 9.37 -0.14 -19.99
N THR A 237 8.90 0.08 -18.75
CA THR A 237 8.83 -0.97 -17.72
C THR A 237 7.95 -2.14 -18.16
N ALA A 238 6.78 -1.89 -18.73
CA ALA A 238 5.91 -2.94 -19.25
C ALA A 238 6.58 -3.73 -20.38
N TRP A 239 7.29 -3.06 -21.28
CA TRP A 239 8.06 -3.71 -22.33
C TRP A 239 9.17 -4.57 -21.75
N LEU A 240 9.97 -4.03 -20.82
CA LEU A 240 11.11 -4.72 -20.23
C LEU A 240 10.66 -5.93 -19.38
N THR A 241 9.54 -5.81 -18.68
CA THR A 241 8.90 -6.92 -17.94
C THR A 241 8.66 -8.12 -18.86
N MET A 242 8.11 -7.87 -20.05
CA MET A 242 7.89 -8.94 -21.06
C MET A 242 9.20 -9.51 -21.60
N GLN A 243 10.22 -8.68 -21.83
CA GLN A 243 11.52 -9.13 -22.35
C GLN A 243 12.27 -10.01 -21.36
N ARG A 244 12.13 -9.73 -20.05
CA ARG A 244 12.85 -10.44 -19.00
C ARG A 244 12.06 -11.56 -18.34
N GLY A 245 10.80 -11.80 -18.77
CA GLY A 245 9.97 -12.85 -18.18
C GLY A 245 9.57 -12.55 -16.72
N TRP A 246 9.38 -11.27 -16.38
CA TRP A 246 9.14 -10.80 -15.00
C TRP A 246 7.65 -10.54 -14.71
N GLN A 247 6.74 -11.15 -15.48
CA GLN A 247 5.29 -10.99 -15.38
C GLN A 247 4.78 -11.34 -13.97
N GLY A 248 3.86 -10.51 -13.45
CA GLY A 248 3.27 -10.66 -12.12
C GLY A 248 4.15 -10.16 -10.96
N ARG A 249 5.43 -9.85 -11.21
CA ARG A 249 6.43 -9.49 -10.19
C ARG A 249 6.74 -8.00 -10.11
N VAL A 250 6.15 -7.19 -10.98
CA VAL A 250 6.38 -5.75 -11.10
C VAL A 250 5.13 -4.97 -10.73
N THR A 251 5.29 -3.95 -9.91
CA THR A 251 4.24 -3.00 -9.55
C THR A 251 4.67 -1.58 -9.93
N GLY A 252 3.81 -0.86 -10.65
CA GLY A 252 3.91 0.58 -10.87
C GLY A 252 3.09 1.33 -9.83
N GLY A 253 3.75 2.07 -8.95
CA GLY A 253 3.11 2.99 -8.03
C GLY A 253 2.73 4.29 -8.73
N HIS A 254 1.59 4.87 -8.36
CA HIS A 254 1.02 6.14 -8.83
C HIS A 254 0.58 6.12 -10.29
N CYS A 255 1.47 5.95 -11.25
CA CYS A 255 1.19 5.97 -12.69
C CYS A 255 0.34 7.18 -13.11
N THR A 256 0.69 8.37 -12.61
CA THR A 256 -0.12 9.58 -12.73
C THR A 256 -0.18 10.09 -14.16
N SER A 257 0.96 10.12 -14.87
CA SER A 257 1.10 10.70 -16.21
C SER A 257 0.12 10.13 -17.23
N ILE A 258 -0.26 8.85 -17.10
CA ILE A 258 -1.22 8.23 -18.03
C ILE A 258 -2.59 8.90 -18.00
N ALA A 259 -2.94 9.59 -16.90
CA ALA A 259 -4.19 10.36 -16.80
C ALA A 259 -4.19 11.58 -17.74
N TYR A 260 -3.04 12.12 -18.04
CA TYR A 260 -2.84 13.30 -18.91
C TYR A 260 -2.55 12.93 -20.36
N GLN A 261 -2.17 11.69 -20.64
CA GLN A 261 -1.88 11.22 -21.98
C GLN A 261 -3.13 11.16 -22.84
N ASN A 262 -2.97 11.38 -24.16
CA ASN A 262 -4.09 11.22 -25.08
C ASN A 262 -4.62 9.77 -25.06
N GLN A 263 -5.92 9.62 -25.36
CA GLN A 263 -6.63 8.35 -25.22
C GLN A 263 -5.99 7.19 -26.01
N ALA A 264 -5.51 7.45 -27.24
CA ALA A 264 -4.92 6.40 -28.07
C ALA A 264 -3.63 5.86 -27.46
N HIS A 265 -2.77 6.74 -26.92
CA HIS A 265 -1.54 6.34 -26.26
C HIS A 265 -1.84 5.63 -24.93
N ALA A 266 -2.73 6.18 -24.11
CA ALA A 266 -3.11 5.54 -22.84
C ALA A 266 -3.65 4.11 -23.05
N ILE A 267 -4.51 3.89 -24.06
CA ILE A 267 -4.99 2.55 -24.42
C ILE A 267 -3.83 1.64 -24.83
N LYS A 268 -2.86 2.15 -25.61
CA LYS A 268 -1.65 1.37 -25.97
C LYS A 268 -0.89 0.90 -24.73
N VAL A 269 -0.60 1.83 -23.81
CA VAL A 269 0.14 1.53 -22.57
C VAL A 269 -0.63 0.54 -21.71
N MET A 270 -1.93 0.74 -21.49
CA MET A 270 -2.77 -0.19 -20.71
C MET A 270 -2.80 -1.60 -21.33
N LYS A 271 -2.85 -1.74 -22.66
CA LYS A 271 -2.71 -3.05 -23.32
C LYS A 271 -1.35 -3.70 -23.05
N MET A 272 -0.28 -2.91 -22.99
CA MET A 272 1.05 -3.40 -22.65
C MET A 272 1.12 -3.85 -21.18
N LEU A 273 0.58 -3.07 -20.25
CA LEU A 273 0.48 -3.44 -18.82
C LEU A 273 -0.26 -4.78 -18.65
N LYS A 274 -1.41 -4.93 -19.31
CA LYS A 274 -2.16 -6.18 -19.27
C LYS A 274 -1.36 -7.37 -19.78
N LYS A 275 -0.67 -7.22 -20.91
CA LYS A 275 0.16 -8.28 -21.49
C LYS A 275 1.38 -8.61 -20.65
N ALA A 276 1.99 -7.60 -20.06
CA ALA A 276 3.14 -7.71 -19.17
C ALA A 276 2.78 -8.18 -17.76
N ASP A 277 1.48 -8.26 -17.44
CA ASP A 277 0.98 -8.56 -16.10
C ASP A 277 1.64 -7.67 -15.02
N VAL A 278 1.78 -6.37 -15.32
CA VAL A 278 2.25 -5.36 -14.38
C VAL A 278 1.08 -4.93 -13.51
N ASN A 279 1.29 -4.93 -12.19
CA ASN A 279 0.33 -4.41 -11.22
C ASN A 279 0.40 -2.87 -11.16
N VAL A 280 -0.69 -2.21 -10.80
CA VAL A 280 -0.74 -0.76 -10.60
C VAL A 280 -1.26 -0.44 -9.21
N CYS A 281 -0.50 0.34 -8.43
CA CYS A 281 -0.93 0.87 -7.13
C CYS A 281 -1.31 2.35 -7.27
N ALA A 282 -2.59 2.67 -7.15
CA ALA A 282 -3.11 3.99 -7.51
C ALA A 282 -2.92 5.07 -6.43
N ASN A 283 -2.68 4.72 -5.16
CA ASN A 283 -2.43 5.64 -4.02
C ASN A 283 -3.36 6.86 -3.98
N THR A 284 -4.67 6.61 -4.08
CA THR A 284 -5.68 7.63 -4.38
C THR A 284 -5.77 8.74 -3.34
N GLN A 285 -5.55 8.45 -2.07
CA GLN A 285 -5.75 9.42 -1.00
C GLN A 285 -4.67 10.51 -1.03
N THR A 286 -3.40 10.13 -1.12
CA THR A 286 -2.28 11.07 -1.22
C THR A 286 -2.36 11.88 -2.51
N LEU A 287 -2.59 11.22 -3.64
CA LEU A 287 -2.63 11.90 -4.94
C LEU A 287 -3.86 12.81 -5.11
N ALA A 288 -4.95 12.57 -4.40
CA ALA A 288 -6.11 13.45 -4.43
C ALA A 288 -5.83 14.82 -3.80
N ILE A 289 -4.86 14.92 -2.88
CA ILE A 289 -4.42 16.16 -2.26
C ILE A 289 -3.42 16.90 -3.16
N MET A 290 -2.54 16.19 -3.82
CA MET A 290 -1.52 16.73 -4.72
C MET A 290 -2.11 17.04 -6.10
N GLY A 291 -1.65 18.06 -6.80
CA GLY A 291 -2.15 18.34 -8.15
C GLY A 291 -2.84 19.70 -8.30
N ILE A 292 -2.47 20.65 -7.46
CA ILE A 292 -3.06 22.00 -7.42
C ILE A 292 -2.49 22.96 -8.48
N ASP A 293 -1.38 22.63 -9.08
CA ASP A 293 -0.50 23.48 -9.89
C ASP A 293 -0.82 23.49 -11.39
N GLN A 294 -1.91 22.86 -11.85
CA GLN A 294 -2.31 22.81 -13.26
C GLN A 294 -3.75 23.29 -13.51
N GLU A 295 -3.97 23.79 -14.71
CA GLU A 295 -5.31 24.09 -15.24
C GLU A 295 -5.58 23.23 -16.53
N PRO A 296 -6.72 22.53 -16.63
CA PRO A 296 -7.72 22.34 -15.58
C PRO A 296 -7.13 21.54 -14.41
N ARG A 297 -7.55 21.85 -13.18
CA ARG A 297 -7.07 21.16 -11.97
C ARG A 297 -7.41 19.67 -12.02
N THR A 298 -6.39 18.87 -12.07
CA THR A 298 -6.50 17.41 -12.03
C THR A 298 -6.25 16.90 -10.63
N ARG A 299 -6.65 15.66 -10.35
CA ARG A 299 -6.49 15.03 -9.03
C ARG A 299 -5.21 14.22 -8.91
N GLY A 300 -4.35 14.21 -9.92
CA GLY A 300 -3.13 13.38 -9.91
C GLY A 300 -3.38 11.86 -9.88
N VAL A 301 -4.60 11.42 -10.08
CA VAL A 301 -4.98 10.01 -9.95
C VAL A 301 -4.97 9.32 -11.31
N THR A 302 -4.36 8.13 -11.38
CA THR A 302 -4.31 7.30 -12.59
C THR A 302 -5.69 6.84 -13.08
N ARG A 303 -5.76 6.22 -14.26
CA ARG A 303 -7.00 5.74 -14.92
C ARG A 303 -7.52 4.43 -14.33
N ILE A 304 -7.90 4.44 -13.06
CA ILE A 304 -8.27 3.24 -12.28
C ILE A 304 -9.35 2.42 -13.01
N ARG A 305 -10.48 3.05 -13.35
CA ARG A 305 -11.63 2.36 -13.93
C ARG A 305 -11.28 1.69 -15.25
N GLU A 306 -10.67 2.44 -16.16
CA GLU A 306 -10.29 1.92 -17.48
C GLU A 306 -9.29 0.76 -17.37
N MET A 307 -8.32 0.84 -16.46
CA MET A 307 -7.36 -0.23 -16.19
C MET A 307 -8.05 -1.49 -15.65
N VAL A 308 -8.95 -1.32 -14.68
CA VAL A 308 -9.73 -2.45 -14.11
C VAL A 308 -10.61 -3.09 -15.17
N ASP A 309 -11.31 -2.29 -15.98
CA ASP A 309 -12.18 -2.79 -17.07
C ASP A 309 -11.37 -3.56 -18.13
N MET A 310 -10.11 -3.19 -18.34
CA MET A 310 -9.17 -3.94 -19.20
C MET A 310 -8.57 -5.17 -18.52
N GLY A 311 -8.88 -5.42 -17.25
CA GLY A 311 -8.42 -6.58 -16.48
C GLY A 311 -6.98 -6.47 -16.00
N ILE A 312 -6.45 -5.27 -15.83
CA ILE A 312 -5.19 -5.00 -15.13
C ILE A 312 -5.41 -5.16 -13.63
N ASN A 313 -4.44 -5.72 -12.91
CA ASN A 313 -4.50 -5.76 -11.45
C ASN A 313 -4.19 -4.39 -10.87
N VAL A 314 -5.24 -3.65 -10.51
CA VAL A 314 -5.13 -2.35 -9.85
C VAL A 314 -5.43 -2.51 -8.38
N VAL A 315 -4.61 -1.88 -7.54
CA VAL A 315 -4.77 -1.82 -6.08
C VAL A 315 -4.74 -0.36 -5.63
N THR A 316 -5.12 -0.10 -4.39
CA THR A 316 -4.93 1.19 -3.73
C THR A 316 -4.34 0.97 -2.34
N ALA A 317 -3.55 1.93 -1.89
CA ALA A 317 -2.85 1.89 -0.63
C ALA A 317 -2.88 3.27 0.04
N GLN A 318 -2.41 3.33 1.30
CA GLN A 318 -2.40 4.59 2.07
C GLN A 318 -1.33 5.55 1.58
N ASP A 319 -0.17 5.03 1.16
CA ASP A 319 1.03 5.78 0.80
C ASP A 319 1.73 6.38 2.04
N THR A 320 1.19 7.42 2.64
CA THR A 320 1.83 8.14 3.74
C THR A 320 0.90 8.38 4.93
N ILE A 321 1.49 8.56 6.12
CA ILE A 321 0.78 8.87 7.37
C ILE A 321 1.43 10.09 8.02
N CYS A 322 0.74 11.23 7.96
CA CYS A 322 1.07 12.45 8.69
C CYS A 322 2.55 12.90 8.50
N ASP A 323 2.96 13.03 7.25
CA ASP A 323 4.28 13.49 6.84
C ASP A 323 4.21 14.73 5.93
N GLY A 324 5.30 15.04 5.23
CA GLY A 324 5.39 16.17 4.31
C GLY A 324 4.49 16.06 3.06
N PHE A 325 4.02 14.84 2.74
CA PHE A 325 3.21 14.58 1.54
C PHE A 325 1.72 14.54 1.86
N HIS A 326 1.33 13.98 3.01
CA HIS A 326 -0.07 13.80 3.36
C HIS A 326 -0.31 13.86 4.87
N LEU A 327 -0.91 14.95 5.31
CA LEU A 327 -1.16 15.22 6.73
C LEU A 327 -2.24 14.31 7.36
N TYR A 328 -3.21 13.83 6.57
CA TYR A 328 -4.44 13.20 7.06
C TYR A 328 -4.46 11.67 6.96
N GLY A 329 -3.39 11.04 6.52
CA GLY A 329 -3.30 9.59 6.40
C GLY A 329 -3.48 8.91 7.76
N THR A 330 -4.35 7.90 7.81
CA THR A 330 -4.68 7.14 9.04
C THR A 330 -4.16 5.70 9.02
N GLY A 331 -3.85 5.15 7.83
CA GLY A 331 -3.57 3.73 7.67
C GLY A 331 -4.82 2.84 7.65
N ASP A 332 -6.03 3.41 7.72
CA ASP A 332 -7.30 2.66 7.67
C ASP A 332 -7.68 2.31 6.22
N PRO A 333 -7.70 1.03 5.82
CA PRO A 333 -8.08 0.61 4.47
C PRO A 333 -9.49 1.01 4.05
N LEU A 334 -10.41 1.13 5.00
CA LEU A 334 -11.77 1.57 4.70
C LEU A 334 -11.84 3.08 4.43
N ASP A 335 -10.87 3.85 4.94
CA ASP A 335 -10.78 5.29 4.70
C ASP A 335 -10.19 5.59 3.33
N TYR A 336 -8.98 5.09 3.02
CA TYR A 336 -8.39 5.30 1.70
C TYR A 336 -9.15 4.55 0.59
N GLY A 337 -9.83 3.45 0.91
CA GLY A 337 -10.75 2.77 -0.01
C GLY A 337 -11.98 3.61 -0.34
N LEU A 338 -12.54 4.35 0.64
CA LEU A 338 -13.64 5.30 0.37
C LEU A 338 -13.20 6.42 -0.56
N VAL A 339 -12.03 7.01 -0.31
CA VAL A 339 -11.45 8.01 -1.23
C VAL A 339 -11.21 7.40 -2.62
N GLY A 340 -10.73 6.16 -2.66
CA GLY A 340 -10.57 5.39 -3.90
C GLY A 340 -11.88 5.24 -4.69
N CYS A 341 -13.01 5.00 -4.00
CA CYS A 341 -14.32 4.97 -4.65
C CYS A 341 -14.66 6.31 -5.32
N TYR A 342 -14.40 7.43 -4.64
CA TYR A 342 -14.64 8.76 -5.24
C TYR A 342 -13.73 9.01 -6.44
N CYS A 343 -12.43 8.71 -6.32
CA CYS A 343 -11.47 8.92 -7.40
C CYS A 343 -11.75 8.04 -8.63
N ALA A 344 -12.14 6.79 -8.43
CA ALA A 344 -12.50 5.85 -9.49
C ALA A 344 -13.93 6.02 -10.01
N GLN A 345 -14.72 6.92 -9.42
CA GLN A 345 -16.16 7.11 -9.70
C GLN A 345 -16.94 5.80 -9.54
N TYR A 346 -16.65 5.03 -8.51
CA TYR A 346 -17.33 3.79 -8.15
C TYR A 346 -18.54 4.10 -7.27
N ASN A 347 -19.73 3.77 -7.75
CA ASN A 347 -21.00 4.17 -7.12
C ASN A 347 -22.07 3.06 -7.18
N THR A 348 -21.67 1.81 -7.28
CA THR A 348 -22.60 0.66 -7.25
C THR A 348 -22.07 -0.43 -6.31
N PRO A 349 -22.91 -1.38 -5.85
CA PRO A 349 -22.46 -2.50 -5.05
C PRO A 349 -21.35 -3.32 -5.72
N GLU A 350 -21.41 -3.50 -7.04
CA GLU A 350 -20.41 -4.23 -7.82
C GLU A 350 -19.06 -3.49 -7.80
N THR A 351 -19.07 -2.17 -8.00
CA THR A 351 -17.85 -1.37 -7.96
C THR A 351 -17.31 -1.22 -6.54
N ALA A 352 -18.15 -1.24 -5.51
CA ALA A 352 -17.71 -1.34 -4.11
C ALA A 352 -16.97 -2.67 -3.85
N ARG A 353 -17.43 -3.79 -4.46
CA ARG A 353 -16.73 -5.07 -4.39
C ARG A 353 -15.36 -5.00 -5.07
N ILE A 354 -15.24 -4.34 -6.21
CA ILE A 354 -13.95 -4.12 -6.87
C ILE A 354 -13.00 -3.35 -5.95
N MET A 355 -13.47 -2.27 -5.32
CA MET A 355 -12.66 -1.50 -4.36
C MET A 355 -12.24 -2.36 -3.16
N TRP A 356 -13.14 -3.21 -2.66
CA TRP A 356 -12.82 -4.17 -1.61
C TRP A 356 -11.70 -5.12 -2.01
N GLU A 357 -11.75 -5.66 -3.22
CA GLU A 357 -10.68 -6.50 -3.75
C GLU A 357 -9.36 -5.72 -3.88
N MET A 358 -9.41 -4.42 -4.20
CA MET A 358 -8.22 -3.58 -4.30
C MET A 358 -7.49 -3.38 -2.97
N ILE A 359 -8.16 -3.56 -1.84
CA ILE A 359 -7.56 -3.49 -0.50
C ILE A 359 -7.42 -4.87 0.17
N THR A 360 -7.78 -5.94 -0.54
CA THR A 360 -7.72 -7.34 -0.06
C THR A 360 -7.02 -8.25 -1.08
N SER A 361 -7.75 -9.03 -1.84
CA SER A 361 -7.22 -10.10 -2.71
C SER A 361 -6.30 -9.60 -3.82
N ARG A 362 -6.60 -8.47 -4.46
CA ARG A 362 -5.74 -7.88 -5.47
C ARG A 362 -4.42 -7.39 -4.87
N SER A 363 -4.49 -6.75 -3.69
CA SER A 363 -3.30 -6.32 -2.93
C SER A 363 -2.49 -7.51 -2.41
N ALA A 364 -3.14 -8.60 -2.00
CA ALA A 364 -2.44 -9.81 -1.60
C ALA A 364 -1.59 -10.39 -2.73
N ARG A 365 -2.10 -10.40 -3.95
CA ARG A 365 -1.33 -10.80 -5.15
C ARG A 365 -0.12 -9.89 -5.42
N VAL A 366 -0.22 -8.59 -5.15
CA VAL A 366 0.92 -7.66 -5.25
C VAL A 366 1.95 -7.94 -4.18
N PHE A 367 1.48 -8.22 -2.97
CA PHE A 367 2.35 -8.48 -1.82
C PHE A 367 3.16 -9.77 -2.00
N ASP A 368 2.48 -10.84 -2.40
CA ASP A 368 3.08 -12.13 -2.72
C ASP A 368 2.22 -12.84 -3.80
N PRO A 369 2.73 -12.94 -5.05
CA PRO A 369 1.99 -13.56 -6.15
C PRO A 369 1.64 -15.04 -5.92
N ASP A 370 2.41 -15.73 -5.08
CA ASP A 370 2.31 -17.17 -4.84
C ASP A 370 1.58 -17.49 -3.51
N ALA A 371 1.26 -16.47 -2.70
CA ALA A 371 0.66 -16.67 -1.40
C ALA A 371 -0.78 -17.19 -1.48
N LYS A 372 -1.09 -18.08 -0.55
CA LYS A 372 -2.47 -18.47 -0.28
C LYS A 372 -3.14 -17.40 0.57
N TYR A 373 -4.08 -16.68 -0.01
CA TYR A 373 -4.81 -15.61 0.65
C TYR A 373 -6.31 -15.90 0.64
N GLY A 374 -6.99 -15.55 1.73
CA GLY A 374 -8.45 -15.70 1.86
C GLY A 374 -8.86 -16.77 2.88
N ILE A 375 -10.15 -16.76 3.25
CA ILE A 375 -10.73 -17.67 4.20
C ILE A 375 -11.01 -19.00 3.51
N ALA A 376 -10.07 -19.95 3.62
CA ALA A 376 -10.17 -21.28 3.04
C ALA A 376 -9.44 -22.31 3.92
N VAL A 377 -9.97 -23.51 4.01
CA VAL A 377 -9.37 -24.61 4.80
C VAL A 377 -7.91 -24.82 4.39
N GLY A 378 -7.03 -24.86 5.38
CA GLY A 378 -5.59 -25.05 5.24
C GLY A 378 -4.77 -23.76 5.04
N ASN A 379 -5.42 -22.61 4.79
CA ASN A 379 -4.74 -21.32 4.82
C ASN A 379 -4.50 -20.85 6.26
N ASP A 380 -3.55 -19.95 6.45
CA ASP A 380 -3.35 -19.25 7.73
C ASP A 380 -4.60 -18.43 8.08
N ALA A 381 -5.01 -18.50 9.35
CA ALA A 381 -6.24 -17.87 9.81
C ALA A 381 -6.02 -16.41 10.17
N ASP A 382 -5.87 -15.60 9.12
CA ASP A 382 -5.75 -14.14 9.18
C ASP A 382 -7.07 -13.52 8.70
N LEU A 383 -7.89 -13.01 9.63
CA LEU A 383 -9.19 -12.44 9.29
C LEU A 383 -9.61 -11.28 10.20
N ASN A 384 -10.48 -10.45 9.67
CA ASN A 384 -11.20 -9.41 10.39
C ASN A 384 -12.66 -9.83 10.62
N ILE A 385 -13.20 -9.55 11.78
CA ILE A 385 -14.65 -9.48 12.02
C ILE A 385 -15.03 -8.00 11.91
N ILE A 386 -15.96 -7.68 11.02
CA ILE A 386 -16.36 -6.29 10.69
C ILE A 386 -17.83 -6.08 10.99
N GLU A 387 -18.16 -5.00 11.68
CA GLU A 387 -19.54 -4.62 12.05
C GLU A 387 -20.28 -3.99 10.86
N ALA A 388 -20.45 -4.78 9.82
CA ALA A 388 -21.22 -4.41 8.62
C ALA A 388 -21.80 -5.67 7.98
N PRO A 389 -22.97 -5.56 7.32
CA PRO A 389 -23.58 -6.70 6.64
C PRO A 389 -22.98 -7.00 5.26
N ASN A 390 -22.24 -6.06 4.68
CA ASN A 390 -21.66 -6.16 3.34
C ASN A 390 -20.49 -5.18 3.16
N VAL A 391 -19.73 -5.35 2.09
CA VAL A 391 -18.53 -4.53 1.80
C VAL A 391 -18.85 -3.06 1.52
N HIS A 392 -19.99 -2.76 0.88
CA HIS A 392 -20.42 -1.40 0.62
C HIS A 392 -20.64 -0.64 1.93
N ASP A 393 -21.38 -1.20 2.87
CA ASP A 393 -21.60 -0.57 4.18
C ASP A 393 -20.31 -0.50 5.00
N ALA A 394 -19.46 -1.53 4.94
CA ALA A 394 -18.17 -1.51 5.61
C ALA A 394 -17.33 -0.29 5.18
N ILE A 395 -17.20 -0.04 3.88
CA ILE A 395 -16.47 1.12 3.33
C ILE A 395 -17.19 2.42 3.69
N ARG A 396 -18.52 2.51 3.45
CA ARG A 396 -19.31 3.73 3.62
C ARG A 396 -19.21 4.33 5.02
N ILE A 397 -19.29 3.49 6.06
CA ILE A 397 -19.25 3.95 7.45
C ILE A 397 -17.88 3.76 8.10
N ARG A 398 -16.90 3.22 7.38
CA ARG A 398 -15.59 2.83 7.96
C ARG A 398 -15.81 2.00 9.22
N ALA A 399 -16.53 0.89 9.04
CA ALA A 399 -17.08 0.05 10.09
C ALA A 399 -16.03 -0.38 11.13
N SER A 400 -16.46 -0.62 12.36
CA SER A 400 -15.65 -1.21 13.43
C SER A 400 -15.10 -2.59 13.03
N ARG A 401 -13.92 -2.91 13.53
CA ARG A 401 -13.28 -4.23 13.48
C ARG A 401 -13.11 -4.75 14.91
N PRO A 402 -14.18 -5.27 15.53
CA PRO A 402 -14.12 -5.74 16.91
C PRO A 402 -13.09 -6.83 17.15
N TYR A 403 -12.74 -7.57 16.10
CA TYR A 403 -11.69 -8.59 16.17
C TYR A 403 -10.82 -8.54 14.91
N VAL A 404 -9.52 -8.36 15.11
CA VAL A 404 -8.47 -8.60 14.13
C VAL A 404 -7.74 -9.85 14.57
N ILE A 405 -7.75 -10.88 13.74
CA ILE A 405 -7.24 -12.21 14.06
C ILE A 405 -6.07 -12.52 13.14
N ARG A 406 -4.95 -12.98 13.71
CA ARG A 406 -3.79 -13.46 12.99
C ARG A 406 -3.36 -14.81 13.55
N HIS A 407 -3.13 -15.76 12.64
CA HIS A 407 -2.80 -17.16 13.01
C HIS A 407 -3.71 -17.68 14.13
N GLY A 408 -5.01 -17.41 14.01
CA GLY A 408 -6.03 -17.83 14.96
C GLY A 408 -6.04 -17.13 16.32
N LYS A 409 -5.23 -16.10 16.52
CA LYS A 409 -5.19 -15.30 17.76
C LYS A 409 -5.77 -13.90 17.52
N VAL A 410 -6.60 -13.44 18.44
CA VAL A 410 -7.05 -12.04 18.45
C VAL A 410 -5.85 -11.15 18.81
N ILE A 411 -5.43 -10.29 17.88
CA ILE A 411 -4.26 -9.41 18.05
C ILE A 411 -4.64 -7.95 18.24
N ALA A 412 -5.83 -7.54 17.79
CA ALA A 412 -6.31 -6.16 17.92
C ALA A 412 -7.84 -6.09 17.92
N SER A 413 -8.35 -4.95 18.37
CA SER A 413 -9.76 -4.59 18.34
C SER A 413 -9.88 -3.09 18.08
N PHE A 414 -10.71 -2.72 17.09
CA PHE A 414 -11.06 -1.34 16.81
C PHE A 414 -12.57 -1.17 16.82
N LYS A 415 -13.07 -0.32 17.72
CA LYS A 415 -14.50 -0.05 17.88
C LYS A 415 -14.79 1.43 17.79
N ARG A 416 -15.88 1.76 17.10
CA ARG A 416 -16.50 3.10 17.10
C ARG A 416 -17.83 2.97 17.78
N GLU A 417 -18.07 3.79 18.78
CA GLU A 417 -19.34 3.81 19.54
C GLU A 417 -20.03 5.16 19.33
N ALA A 418 -21.32 5.11 19.07
CA ALA A 418 -22.17 6.29 18.99
C ALA A 418 -23.50 5.98 19.69
N THR A 419 -23.98 6.91 20.53
CA THR A 419 -25.25 6.79 21.24
C THR A 419 -26.12 7.99 20.89
N LEU A 420 -27.36 7.73 20.46
CA LEU A 420 -28.40 8.75 20.37
C LEU A 420 -29.06 8.88 21.74
N LEU A 421 -29.06 10.08 22.28
CA LEU A 421 -29.65 10.39 23.59
C LEU A 421 -31.06 10.99 23.45
#